data_c11347a12495d4e13d35a1315db2f56e
#
_entry.id   c11347a12495d4e13d35a1315db2f56e
#
_cell.length_a   1.000
_cell.length_b   1.000
_cell.length_c   1.000
_cell.angle_alpha   90.00
_cell.angle_beta   90.00
_cell.angle_gamma   90.00
#
_symmetry.space_group_name_H-M   'P 1'
#
loop_
_entity.id
_entity.type
_entity.pdbx_description
1 polymer ?
#
loop_
_entity_poly.entity_id
_entity_poly.type
_entity_poly.pdbx_seq_one_letter_code
_entity_poly.pdbx_strand_id
1 'polypeptide(L)'
;GQADSLLRGSDTAKRLRIPLVYVLNCSGVKLDEQEKVYPNRRGGGTPFYRNSELNQMGVPVIVGIYGTNPAGGGYHSISPTILIAHQDANMAVGGAGIVGGMSPKGHVDKEAAEALIKAQKNLKSDIPGTVAIHYGETGFFREVYADEEGVLAGIRKYIDMLPAYDPEFFRVDDPKEPLFDANDLYSIVPFNQKRSYDMVEVLARLFDGSEFMEYKHGYGPEMITGLAKIDGLLVGVVANYQGMLMNYPEYKMATYGQAMGVGGKLYRQGLIKMNEFVTLCARDRIPMLWVQDTTGIDVGNDAERAELLGLGQSLIYSIQSSKLPMMEITLRKGTAAAHYVLGGPQGNDNNAFSIGTATTEIYVMHGETAAAAMYARRLVKEEKAGEDLQPTIDKMNALIQDYAKKSSPKFCAKAGLTDEIVDMNDIRPYIQAFANACYQNPESICP
;
A
#
# COMPACT_ATOMS: atom_id res chain seq x y z
N GLY A 1 -8.99 -7.25 -5.20
CA GLY A 1 -9.98 -7.69 -4.26
C GLY A 1 -9.39 -8.04 -2.91
N GLN A 2 -10.13 -8.80 -2.11
CA GLN A 2 -9.70 -9.16 -0.75
C GLN A 2 -8.37 -9.92 -0.66
N ALA A 3 -8.03 -10.73 -1.68
CA ALA A 3 -6.76 -11.46 -1.71
C ALA A 3 -5.55 -10.51 -1.69
N ASP A 4 -5.62 -9.41 -2.43
CA ASP A 4 -4.54 -8.42 -2.44
C ASP A 4 -4.41 -7.71 -1.08
N SER A 5 -5.52 -7.39 -0.42
CA SER A 5 -5.51 -6.79 0.92
C SER A 5 -4.92 -7.73 1.97
N LEU A 6 -5.28 -9.03 1.92
CA LEU A 6 -4.70 -10.03 2.81
C LEU A 6 -3.19 -10.19 2.59
N LEU A 7 -2.75 -10.22 1.33
CA LEU A 7 -1.34 -10.25 1.00
C LEU A 7 -0.62 -9.01 1.50
N ARG A 8 -1.22 -7.84 1.29
CA ARG A 8 -0.62 -6.59 1.72
C ARG A 8 -0.44 -6.53 3.25
N GLY A 9 -1.45 -6.94 4.02
CA GLY A 9 -1.34 -7.07 5.47
C GLY A 9 -0.21 -8.02 5.90
N SER A 10 -0.10 -9.17 5.25
CA SER A 10 0.98 -10.13 5.54
C SER A 10 2.36 -9.64 5.10
N ASP A 11 2.47 -8.87 4.00
CA ASP A 11 3.71 -8.24 3.58
C ASP A 11 4.16 -7.17 4.60
N THR A 12 3.21 -6.37 5.11
CA THR A 12 3.46 -5.39 6.18
C THR A 12 3.96 -6.08 7.46
N ALA A 13 3.25 -7.13 7.91
CA ALA A 13 3.66 -7.89 9.08
C ALA A 13 5.05 -8.52 8.93
N LYS A 14 5.34 -9.08 7.76
CA LYS A 14 6.66 -9.62 7.42
C LYS A 14 7.74 -8.54 7.45
N ARG A 15 7.45 -7.39 6.85
CA ARG A 15 8.43 -6.31 6.71
C ARG A 15 8.78 -5.63 8.02
N LEU A 16 7.77 -5.41 8.86
CA LEU A 16 7.91 -4.74 10.16
C LEU A 16 8.13 -5.70 11.33
N ARG A 17 8.07 -7.01 11.11
CA ARG A 17 8.18 -8.04 12.16
C ARG A 17 7.15 -7.86 13.30
N ILE A 18 5.95 -7.40 12.94
CA ILE A 18 4.84 -7.20 13.87
C ILE A 18 3.81 -8.33 13.77
N PRO A 19 3.08 -8.65 14.84
CA PRO A 19 2.02 -9.67 14.80
C PRO A 19 0.98 -9.38 13.72
N LEU A 20 0.56 -10.43 13.01
CA LEU A 20 -0.55 -10.36 12.07
C LEU A 20 -1.84 -10.82 12.76
N VAL A 21 -2.86 -9.98 12.72
CA VAL A 21 -4.17 -10.30 13.28
C VAL A 21 -5.20 -10.44 12.15
N TYR A 22 -5.88 -11.57 12.13
CA TYR A 22 -7.06 -11.77 11.28
C TYR A 22 -8.33 -11.76 12.13
N VAL A 23 -9.30 -10.95 11.73
CA VAL A 23 -10.70 -11.06 12.15
C VAL A 23 -11.46 -11.61 10.95
N LEU A 24 -11.70 -12.92 10.95
CA LEU A 24 -12.08 -13.66 9.76
C LEU A 24 -13.55 -14.09 9.77
N ASN A 25 -14.27 -13.68 8.73
CA ASN A 25 -15.57 -14.21 8.35
C ASN A 25 -15.58 -14.29 6.81
N CYS A 26 -15.18 -15.43 6.27
CA CYS A 26 -14.92 -15.59 4.84
C CYS A 26 -15.60 -16.83 4.27
N SER A 27 -16.71 -16.64 3.57
CA SER A 27 -17.47 -17.71 2.93
C SER A 27 -16.80 -18.33 1.70
N GLY A 28 -15.55 -17.97 1.42
CA GLY A 28 -14.75 -18.56 0.34
C GLY A 28 -14.72 -17.70 -0.93
N VAL A 29 -14.41 -18.34 -2.04
CA VAL A 29 -14.25 -17.71 -3.35
C VAL A 29 -15.61 -17.42 -3.97
N LYS A 30 -15.77 -16.28 -4.61
CA LYS A 30 -16.88 -15.98 -5.50
C LYS A 30 -16.75 -16.87 -6.74
N LEU A 31 -17.57 -17.93 -6.81
CA LEU A 31 -17.39 -19.04 -7.76
C LEU A 31 -17.52 -18.61 -9.23
N ASP A 32 -18.34 -17.61 -9.52
CA ASP A 32 -18.50 -17.03 -10.86
C ASP A 32 -17.33 -16.12 -11.29
N GLU A 33 -16.36 -15.88 -10.40
CA GLU A 33 -15.16 -15.08 -10.65
C GLU A 33 -13.87 -15.86 -10.27
N GLN A 34 -13.94 -17.19 -10.24
CA GLN A 34 -12.81 -18.01 -9.78
C GLN A 34 -11.51 -17.75 -10.55
N GLU A 35 -11.61 -17.44 -11.84
CA GLU A 35 -10.46 -17.14 -12.70
C GLU A 35 -9.68 -15.89 -12.26
N LYS A 36 -10.28 -15.03 -11.44
CA LYS A 36 -9.61 -13.84 -10.86
C LYS A 36 -8.85 -14.17 -9.57
N VAL A 37 -9.10 -15.32 -8.97
CA VAL A 37 -8.55 -15.72 -7.67
C VAL A 37 -7.36 -16.66 -7.81
N TYR A 38 -7.44 -17.63 -8.73
CA TYR A 38 -6.42 -18.66 -8.91
C TYR A 38 -5.13 -18.19 -9.61
N PRO A 39 -5.20 -17.33 -10.66
CA PRO A 39 -4.01 -17.05 -11.45
C PRO A 39 -2.91 -16.37 -10.67
N ASN A 40 -1.68 -16.67 -11.09
CA ASN A 40 -0.40 -16.08 -10.71
C ASN A 40 0.05 -16.32 -9.26
N ARG A 41 1.27 -15.87 -8.96
CA ARG A 41 1.95 -16.07 -7.67
C ARG A 41 1.41 -15.17 -6.54
N ARG A 42 0.52 -14.25 -6.84
CA ARG A 42 -0.17 -13.37 -5.88
C ARG A 42 -1.67 -13.68 -5.81
N GLY A 43 -2.06 -14.86 -6.23
CA GLY A 43 -3.44 -15.33 -6.15
C GLY A 43 -3.88 -15.69 -4.73
N GLY A 44 -5.14 -16.11 -4.60
CA GLY A 44 -5.80 -16.38 -3.32
C GLY A 44 -5.16 -17.46 -2.44
N GLY A 45 -4.28 -18.28 -3.00
CA GLY A 45 -3.52 -19.29 -2.23
C GLY A 45 -2.25 -18.76 -1.56
N THR A 46 -1.81 -17.54 -1.90
CA THR A 46 -0.57 -16.98 -1.35
C THR A 46 -0.61 -16.77 0.17
N PRO A 47 -1.72 -16.30 0.80
CA PRO A 47 -1.80 -16.18 2.25
C PRO A 47 -1.55 -17.50 2.99
N PHE A 48 -1.83 -18.65 2.37
CA PHE A 48 -1.66 -19.94 3.02
C PHE A 48 -0.21 -20.24 3.38
N TYR A 49 0.72 -20.05 2.47
CA TYR A 49 2.14 -20.24 2.80
C TYR A 49 2.72 -19.05 3.57
N ARG A 50 2.18 -17.83 3.35
CA ARG A 50 2.66 -16.63 4.02
C ARG A 50 2.50 -16.71 5.54
N ASN A 51 1.39 -17.24 6.04
CA ASN A 51 1.19 -17.44 7.47
C ASN A 51 2.23 -18.41 8.06
N SER A 52 2.55 -19.48 7.35
CA SER A 52 3.61 -20.41 7.77
C SER A 52 5.00 -19.76 7.74
N GLU A 53 5.27 -18.94 6.74
CA GLU A 53 6.51 -18.16 6.64
C GLU A 53 6.65 -17.20 7.82
N LEU A 54 5.59 -16.45 8.17
CA LEU A 54 5.57 -15.54 9.32
C LEU A 54 5.88 -16.28 10.63
N ASN A 55 5.25 -17.43 10.86
CA ASN A 55 5.53 -18.25 12.04
C ASN A 55 7.00 -18.73 12.09
N GLN A 56 7.57 -19.14 10.94
CA GLN A 56 8.98 -19.53 10.86
C GLN A 56 9.93 -18.36 11.14
N MET A 57 9.51 -17.14 10.87
CA MET A 57 10.24 -15.92 11.17
C MET A 57 10.05 -15.44 12.62
N GLY A 58 9.28 -16.14 13.43
CA GLY A 58 8.94 -15.73 14.78
C GLY A 58 7.87 -14.62 14.86
N VAL A 59 7.17 -14.35 13.74
CA VAL A 59 6.08 -13.37 13.69
C VAL A 59 4.76 -14.08 13.99
N PRO A 60 4.08 -13.75 15.11
CA PRO A 60 2.82 -14.40 15.46
C PRO A 60 1.68 -14.09 14.50
N VAL A 61 0.86 -15.10 14.23
CA VAL A 61 -0.41 -14.97 13.48
C VAL A 61 -1.56 -15.29 14.42
N ILE A 62 -2.36 -14.30 14.76
CA ILE A 62 -3.48 -14.43 15.71
C ILE A 62 -4.78 -14.31 14.92
N VAL A 63 -5.64 -15.30 15.05
CA VAL A 63 -6.89 -15.37 14.28
C VAL A 63 -8.10 -15.47 15.19
N GLY A 64 -9.04 -14.55 15.03
CA GLY A 64 -10.40 -14.64 15.57
C GLY A 64 -11.40 -14.96 14.46
N ILE A 65 -12.16 -16.05 14.59
CA ILE A 65 -13.11 -16.51 13.57
C ILE A 65 -14.53 -16.20 13.98
N TYR A 66 -15.30 -15.72 13.01
CA TYR A 66 -16.74 -15.50 13.10
C TYR A 66 -17.46 -16.21 11.95
N GLY A 67 -18.75 -16.49 12.14
CA GLY A 67 -19.62 -16.99 11.08
C GLY A 67 -19.07 -18.21 10.35
N THR A 68 -19.27 -18.28 9.04
CA THR A 68 -19.01 -19.46 8.23
C THR A 68 -17.75 -19.29 7.37
N ASN A 69 -16.76 -20.17 7.58
CA ASN A 69 -15.46 -20.13 6.92
C ASN A 69 -15.13 -21.46 6.23
N PRO A 70 -15.78 -21.78 5.10
CA PRO A 70 -15.54 -23.03 4.37
C PRO A 70 -14.36 -22.92 3.41
N ALA A 71 -13.75 -24.04 3.12
CA ALA A 71 -12.73 -24.20 2.08
C ALA A 71 -11.64 -23.11 2.14
N GLY A 72 -11.36 -22.44 1.01
CA GLY A 72 -10.40 -21.36 0.93
C GLY A 72 -10.64 -20.23 1.91
N GLY A 73 -11.88 -19.95 2.31
CA GLY A 73 -12.20 -18.97 3.35
C GLY A 73 -11.56 -19.31 4.69
N GLY A 74 -11.71 -20.56 5.12
CA GLY A 74 -11.05 -21.05 6.33
C GLY A 74 -9.53 -21.17 6.19
N TYR A 75 -9.04 -21.51 5.01
CA TYR A 75 -7.60 -21.62 4.76
C TYR A 75 -6.82 -20.31 4.84
N HIS A 76 -7.46 -19.16 4.80
CA HIS A 76 -6.79 -17.89 5.09
C HIS A 76 -6.27 -17.81 6.53
N SER A 77 -6.82 -18.59 7.45
CA SER A 77 -6.35 -18.70 8.84
C SER A 77 -5.42 -19.89 9.09
N ILE A 78 -4.97 -20.57 8.05
CA ILE A 78 -4.08 -21.74 8.18
C ILE A 78 -2.74 -21.35 8.79
N SER A 79 -2.15 -22.27 9.55
CA SER A 79 -0.91 -22.06 10.29
C SER A 79 -0.98 -20.85 11.26
N PRO A 80 -2.05 -20.70 12.05
CA PRO A 80 -2.09 -19.64 13.06
C PRO A 80 -1.18 -20.00 14.23
N THR A 81 -0.64 -18.98 14.91
CA THR A 81 -0.05 -19.17 16.23
C THR A 81 -1.16 -19.41 17.25
N ILE A 82 -2.22 -18.62 17.16
CA ILE A 82 -3.42 -18.66 18.00
C ILE A 82 -4.66 -18.60 17.12
N LEU A 83 -5.59 -19.54 17.33
CA LEU A 83 -6.87 -19.58 16.65
C LEU A 83 -8.00 -19.64 17.69
N ILE A 84 -8.79 -18.58 17.77
CA ILE A 84 -9.94 -18.46 18.66
C ILE A 84 -11.20 -18.22 17.86
N ALA A 85 -12.37 -18.58 18.41
CA ALA A 85 -13.61 -18.56 17.67
C ALA A 85 -14.77 -17.92 18.47
N HIS A 86 -15.69 -17.32 17.76
CA HIS A 86 -17.03 -17.04 18.23
C HIS A 86 -17.82 -18.33 18.38
N GLN A 87 -18.69 -18.44 19.38
CA GLN A 87 -19.47 -19.68 19.66
C GLN A 87 -20.28 -20.21 18.47
N ASP A 88 -20.72 -19.33 17.57
CA ASP A 88 -21.50 -19.69 16.38
C ASP A 88 -20.64 -19.83 15.12
N ALA A 89 -19.31 -19.77 15.24
CA ALA A 89 -18.42 -19.90 14.12
C ALA A 89 -18.34 -21.37 13.65
N ASN A 90 -18.11 -21.53 12.35
CA ASN A 90 -17.69 -22.83 11.81
C ASN A 90 -16.56 -22.65 10.81
N MET A 91 -15.75 -23.69 10.68
CA MET A 91 -14.64 -23.76 9.75
C MET A 91 -14.54 -25.17 9.20
N ALA A 92 -14.63 -25.35 7.89
CA ALA A 92 -14.70 -26.65 7.28
C ALA A 92 -13.82 -26.76 6.03
N VAL A 93 -13.31 -27.95 5.75
CA VAL A 93 -12.56 -28.28 4.52
C VAL A 93 -13.37 -27.95 3.27
N GLY A 94 -14.67 -28.14 3.32
CA GLY A 94 -15.62 -27.79 2.27
C GLY A 94 -16.91 -27.28 2.86
N GLY A 95 -17.55 -26.31 2.19
CA GLY A 95 -18.85 -25.79 2.62
C GLY A 95 -19.94 -26.84 2.57
N ALA A 96 -20.95 -26.68 3.39
CA ALA A 96 -22.11 -27.57 3.45
C ALA A 96 -22.76 -27.81 2.08
N GLY A 97 -22.75 -26.79 1.19
CA GLY A 97 -23.28 -26.89 -0.16
C GLY A 97 -22.53 -27.86 -1.11
N ILE A 98 -21.30 -28.25 -0.77
CA ILE A 98 -20.52 -29.22 -1.58
C ILE A 98 -20.86 -30.63 -1.21
N VAL A 99 -21.32 -30.87 0.01
CA VAL A 99 -21.68 -32.21 0.49
C VAL A 99 -22.89 -32.72 -0.29
N GLY A 100 -22.72 -33.76 -1.10
CA GLY A 100 -23.77 -34.34 -1.94
C GLY A 100 -23.99 -33.62 -3.28
N GLY A 101 -23.21 -32.58 -3.64
CA GLY A 101 -23.36 -31.81 -4.86
C GLY A 101 -22.69 -32.37 -6.12
N MET A 102 -21.98 -33.47 -6.02
CA MET A 102 -21.28 -34.06 -7.20
C MET A 102 -22.22 -34.92 -8.04
N SER A 103 -22.47 -34.51 -9.28
CA SER A 103 -23.12 -35.35 -10.28
C SER A 103 -22.10 -36.10 -11.12
N PRO A 104 -22.10 -37.43 -11.15
CA PRO A 104 -21.18 -38.20 -11.99
C PRO A 104 -21.43 -38.00 -13.50
N LYS A 105 -22.59 -37.46 -13.88
CA LYS A 105 -22.98 -37.22 -15.28
C LYS A 105 -22.33 -35.97 -15.88
N GLY A 106 -21.66 -35.13 -15.08
CA GLY A 106 -21.07 -33.86 -15.54
C GLY A 106 -22.08 -32.75 -15.93
N HIS A 107 -23.36 -32.99 -15.74
CA HIS A 107 -24.45 -32.02 -15.93
C HIS A 107 -25.57 -32.28 -14.92
N VAL A 108 -26.43 -31.29 -14.71
CA VAL A 108 -27.56 -31.38 -13.78
C VAL A 108 -28.83 -31.68 -14.60
N ASP A 109 -29.39 -32.85 -14.42
CA ASP A 109 -30.73 -33.23 -14.88
C ASP A 109 -31.74 -33.15 -13.71
N LYS A 110 -32.98 -33.45 -13.96
CA LYS A 110 -34.06 -33.40 -12.96
C LYS A 110 -33.79 -34.26 -11.74
N GLU A 111 -33.26 -35.50 -11.95
CA GLU A 111 -32.90 -36.42 -10.89
C GLU A 111 -31.78 -35.88 -10.01
N ALA A 112 -30.72 -35.31 -10.61
CA ALA A 112 -29.63 -34.65 -9.91
C ALA A 112 -30.10 -33.43 -9.14
N ALA A 113 -31.02 -32.62 -9.70
CA ALA A 113 -31.58 -31.46 -9.02
C ALA A 113 -32.42 -31.86 -7.79
N GLU A 114 -33.23 -32.92 -7.89
CA GLU A 114 -34.00 -33.48 -6.78
C GLU A 114 -33.10 -34.03 -5.66
N ALA A 115 -31.98 -34.69 -6.03
CA ALA A 115 -30.98 -35.17 -5.09
C ALA A 115 -30.28 -34.00 -4.35
N LEU A 116 -29.93 -32.91 -5.08
CA LEU A 116 -29.37 -31.69 -4.49
C LEU A 116 -30.34 -31.03 -3.50
N ILE A 117 -31.63 -30.92 -3.86
CA ILE A 117 -32.66 -30.36 -2.98
C ILE A 117 -32.78 -31.18 -1.69
N LYS A 118 -32.78 -32.50 -1.81
CA LYS A 118 -32.82 -33.41 -0.65
C LYS A 118 -31.58 -33.24 0.23
N ALA A 119 -30.39 -33.24 -0.36
CA ALA A 119 -29.13 -33.01 0.35
C ALA A 119 -29.14 -31.68 1.10
N GLN A 120 -29.55 -30.58 0.46
CA GLN A 120 -29.62 -29.24 1.06
C GLN A 120 -30.64 -29.15 2.22
N LYS A 121 -31.75 -29.85 2.14
CA LYS A 121 -32.74 -29.94 3.22
C LYS A 121 -32.19 -30.64 4.46
N ASN A 122 -31.39 -31.68 4.25
CA ASN A 122 -30.78 -32.44 5.34
C ASN A 122 -29.59 -31.71 5.99
N LEU A 123 -28.90 -30.83 5.27
CA LEU A 123 -27.74 -30.06 5.77
C LEU A 123 -28.07 -29.02 6.84
N LYS A 124 -29.33 -28.61 6.98
CA LYS A 124 -29.73 -27.66 8.05
C LYS A 124 -29.51 -28.19 9.47
N SER A 125 -29.34 -29.50 9.62
CA SER A 125 -29.15 -30.16 10.92
C SER A 125 -27.70 -30.62 11.18
N ASP A 126 -26.79 -30.51 10.19
CA ASP A 126 -25.43 -31.06 10.29
C ASP A 126 -24.44 -30.16 9.57
N ILE A 127 -24.13 -28.98 10.18
CA ILE A 127 -23.17 -28.03 9.64
C ILE A 127 -21.76 -28.56 9.95
N PRO A 128 -20.90 -28.77 8.93
CA PRO A 128 -19.55 -29.28 9.15
C PRO A 128 -18.66 -28.23 9.85
N GLY A 129 -17.80 -28.71 10.74
CA GLY A 129 -16.75 -27.88 11.36
C GLY A 129 -17.25 -26.84 12.38
N THR A 130 -18.29 -27.18 13.12
CA THR A 130 -18.81 -26.34 14.22
C THR A 130 -17.82 -26.26 15.40
N VAL A 131 -18.07 -25.33 16.30
CA VAL A 131 -17.36 -25.20 17.58
C VAL A 131 -17.40 -26.51 18.38
N ALA A 132 -18.53 -27.23 18.39
CA ALA A 132 -18.64 -28.52 19.07
C ALA A 132 -17.57 -29.51 18.60
N ILE A 133 -17.29 -29.55 17.31
CA ILE A 133 -16.25 -30.40 16.73
C ILE A 133 -14.86 -29.83 16.98
N HIS A 134 -14.62 -28.57 16.60
CA HIS A 134 -13.26 -28.02 16.59
C HIS A 134 -12.74 -27.60 17.97
N TYR A 135 -13.61 -27.29 18.89
CA TYR A 135 -13.23 -27.02 20.29
C TYR A 135 -13.43 -28.27 21.17
N GLY A 136 -14.60 -28.93 21.02
CA GLY A 136 -14.98 -30.04 21.91
C GLY A 136 -14.28 -31.36 21.61
N GLU A 137 -13.99 -31.67 20.33
CA GLU A 137 -13.48 -32.99 19.93
C GLU A 137 -12.05 -32.92 19.40
N THR A 138 -11.73 -31.97 18.49
CA THR A 138 -10.41 -31.92 17.83
C THR A 138 -9.41 -31.01 18.52
N GLY A 139 -9.87 -30.08 19.36
CA GLY A 139 -9.01 -29.07 19.98
C GLY A 139 -8.41 -28.06 18.99
N PHE A 140 -8.95 -27.97 17.79
CA PHE A 140 -8.41 -27.08 16.74
C PHE A 140 -8.63 -25.61 17.07
N PHE A 141 -9.80 -25.25 17.65
CA PHE A 141 -9.98 -23.92 18.24
C PHE A 141 -9.42 -23.93 19.67
N ARG A 142 -8.57 -22.97 19.97
CA ARG A 142 -7.93 -22.89 21.29
C ARG A 142 -8.88 -22.38 22.36
N GLU A 143 -9.63 -21.34 22.03
CA GLU A 143 -10.64 -20.75 22.92
C GLU A 143 -11.89 -20.35 22.13
N VAL A 144 -13.03 -20.31 22.83
CA VAL A 144 -14.33 -19.94 22.26
C VAL A 144 -14.95 -18.87 23.14
N TYR A 145 -15.52 -17.86 22.52
CA TYR A 145 -16.16 -16.73 23.17
C TYR A 145 -17.62 -16.60 22.74
N ALA A 146 -18.45 -16.12 23.65
CA ALA A 146 -19.89 -16.01 23.44
C ALA A 146 -20.30 -14.89 22.46
N ASP A 147 -19.47 -13.88 22.31
CA ASP A 147 -19.75 -12.70 21.50
C ASP A 147 -18.48 -12.15 20.81
N GLU A 148 -18.67 -11.16 19.97
CA GLU A 148 -17.60 -10.51 19.21
C GLU A 148 -16.63 -9.75 20.13
N GLU A 149 -17.14 -9.10 21.19
CA GLU A 149 -16.30 -8.39 22.16
C GLU A 149 -15.33 -9.34 22.86
N GLY A 150 -15.83 -10.52 23.24
CA GLY A 150 -15.02 -11.58 23.82
C GLY A 150 -13.90 -12.05 22.91
N VAL A 151 -14.18 -12.24 21.61
CA VAL A 151 -13.14 -12.62 20.63
C VAL A 151 -12.10 -11.51 20.51
N LEU A 152 -12.50 -10.24 20.41
CA LEU A 152 -11.56 -9.12 20.32
C LEU A 152 -10.76 -8.95 21.61
N ALA A 153 -11.38 -9.14 22.76
CA ALA A 153 -10.67 -9.14 24.05
C ALA A 153 -9.66 -10.29 24.16
N GLY A 154 -10.02 -11.47 23.64
CA GLY A 154 -9.13 -12.62 23.53
C GLY A 154 -7.92 -12.32 22.65
N ILE A 155 -8.11 -11.71 21.49
CA ILE A 155 -7.01 -11.28 20.61
C ILE A 155 -6.07 -10.32 21.37
N ARG A 156 -6.61 -9.29 22.01
CA ARG A 156 -5.83 -8.32 22.80
C ARG A 156 -5.04 -9.01 23.90
N LYS A 157 -5.67 -9.91 24.65
CA LYS A 157 -5.00 -10.68 25.72
C LYS A 157 -3.78 -11.43 25.19
N TYR A 158 -3.86 -12.06 24.01
CA TYR A 158 -2.71 -12.76 23.42
C TYR A 158 -1.63 -11.79 22.95
N ILE A 159 -2.00 -10.65 22.40
CA ILE A 159 -1.02 -9.60 22.01
C ILE A 159 -0.27 -9.08 23.23
N ASP A 160 -0.98 -8.81 24.33
CA ASP A 160 -0.40 -8.31 25.59
C ASP A 160 0.57 -9.32 26.23
N MET A 161 0.46 -10.60 25.90
CA MET A 161 1.38 -11.65 26.37
C MET A 161 2.64 -11.78 25.53
N LEU A 162 2.71 -11.14 24.36
CA LEU A 162 3.88 -11.19 23.51
C LEU A 162 5.01 -10.34 24.09
N PRO A 163 6.28 -10.76 23.90
CA PRO A 163 7.41 -9.92 24.30
C PRO A 163 7.38 -8.60 23.53
N ALA A 164 7.63 -7.51 24.23
CA ALA A 164 7.74 -6.18 23.65
C ALA A 164 9.15 -5.62 23.86
N TYR A 165 9.63 -4.85 22.89
CA TYR A 165 10.82 -4.03 23.05
C TYR A 165 10.43 -2.71 23.72
N ASP A 166 11.38 -2.13 24.46
CA ASP A 166 11.23 -0.78 24.99
C ASP A 166 11.53 0.24 23.89
N PRO A 167 10.54 0.96 23.36
CA PRO A 167 10.78 1.96 22.32
C PRO A 167 11.59 3.15 22.81
N GLU A 168 11.63 3.42 24.12
CA GLU A 168 12.41 4.50 24.71
C GLU A 168 13.91 4.29 24.48
N PHE A 169 14.37 3.04 24.42
CA PHE A 169 15.78 2.73 24.16
C PHE A 169 16.30 3.25 22.80
N PHE A 170 15.42 3.42 21.84
CA PHE A 170 15.78 3.86 20.48
C PHE A 170 15.51 5.34 20.24
N ARG A 171 14.96 6.06 21.21
CA ARG A 171 14.69 7.49 21.05
C ARG A 171 16.00 8.28 21.09
N VAL A 172 16.14 9.19 20.15
CA VAL A 172 17.28 10.13 20.08
C VAL A 172 16.98 11.46 20.75
N ASP A 173 15.69 11.73 21.05
CA ASP A 173 15.21 12.91 21.74
C ASP A 173 13.85 12.62 22.41
N ASP A 174 13.41 13.51 23.29
CA ASP A 174 12.04 13.45 23.81
C ASP A 174 11.03 13.75 22.73
N PRO A 175 9.86 13.08 22.73
CA PRO A 175 8.77 13.39 21.79
C PRO A 175 8.33 14.86 21.90
N LYS A 176 8.09 15.47 20.74
CA LYS A 176 7.60 16.86 20.64
C LYS A 176 6.46 16.96 19.65
N GLU A 177 5.49 17.81 19.96
CA GLU A 177 4.48 18.14 18.95
C GLU A 177 5.07 19.11 17.92
N PRO A 178 4.57 19.10 16.67
CA PRO A 178 4.85 20.14 15.70
C PRO A 178 4.45 21.52 16.23
N LEU A 179 5.16 22.56 15.79
CA LEU A 179 4.82 23.95 16.17
C LEU A 179 3.57 24.47 15.42
N PHE A 180 3.19 23.82 14.34
CA PHE A 180 2.09 24.24 13.47
C PHE A 180 0.98 23.19 13.47
N ASP A 181 -0.27 23.66 13.36
CA ASP A 181 -1.46 22.82 13.39
C ASP A 181 -1.60 21.98 12.10
N ALA A 182 -1.82 20.67 12.24
CA ALA A 182 -2.06 19.79 11.12
C ALA A 182 -3.32 20.16 10.30
N ASN A 183 -4.30 20.83 10.89
CA ASN A 183 -5.49 21.32 10.17
C ASN A 183 -5.14 22.32 9.06
N ASP A 184 -4.02 23.01 9.14
CA ASP A 184 -3.56 23.91 8.08
C ASP A 184 -3.26 23.19 6.77
N LEU A 185 -2.97 21.88 6.80
CA LEU A 185 -2.69 21.07 5.61
C LEU A 185 -3.82 21.14 4.58
N TYR A 186 -5.08 21.26 5.02
CA TYR A 186 -6.22 21.43 4.11
C TYR A 186 -6.20 22.75 3.34
N SER A 187 -5.51 23.77 3.86
CA SER A 187 -5.33 25.07 3.21
C SER A 187 -4.04 25.12 2.37
N ILE A 188 -3.03 24.35 2.74
CA ILE A 188 -1.72 24.31 2.08
C ILE A 188 -1.76 23.44 0.84
N VAL A 189 -2.32 22.22 0.92
CA VAL A 189 -2.34 21.26 -0.17
C VAL A 189 -3.59 21.44 -1.03
N PRO A 190 -3.50 22.05 -2.23
CA PRO A 190 -4.68 22.38 -3.02
C PRO A 190 -5.23 21.14 -3.76
N PHE A 191 -6.55 21.02 -3.85
CA PHE A 191 -7.22 20.03 -4.70
C PHE A 191 -6.87 20.19 -6.19
N ASN A 192 -6.64 21.41 -6.63
CA ASN A 192 -6.26 21.67 -8.01
C ASN A 192 -4.82 21.21 -8.25
N GLN A 193 -4.67 20.10 -8.96
CA GLN A 193 -3.40 19.49 -9.29
C GLN A 193 -2.41 20.40 -10.07
N LYS A 194 -2.90 21.49 -10.66
CA LYS A 194 -2.10 22.48 -11.41
C LYS A 194 -1.57 23.62 -10.54
N ARG A 195 -1.98 23.70 -9.27
CA ARG A 195 -1.47 24.69 -8.32
C ARG A 195 -0.28 24.11 -7.56
N SER A 196 0.75 24.93 -7.39
CA SER A 196 1.87 24.63 -6.51
C SER A 196 1.55 24.99 -5.06
N TYR A 197 2.33 24.45 -4.15
CA TYR A 197 2.32 24.75 -2.72
C TYR A 197 3.73 24.52 -2.17
N ASP A 198 3.98 24.97 -0.96
CA ASP A 198 5.26 24.74 -0.31
C ASP A 198 5.26 23.42 0.46
N MET A 199 6.07 22.44 0.01
CA MET A 199 6.21 21.16 0.67
C MET A 199 6.87 21.30 2.05
N VAL A 200 7.71 22.31 2.27
CA VAL A 200 8.34 22.56 3.58
C VAL A 200 7.27 22.87 4.63
N GLU A 201 6.22 23.60 4.25
CA GLU A 201 5.08 23.86 5.13
C GLU A 201 4.31 22.57 5.50
N VAL A 202 4.28 21.59 4.61
CA VAL A 202 3.71 20.27 4.91
C VAL A 202 4.59 19.53 5.92
N LEU A 203 5.90 19.45 5.66
CA LEU A 203 6.85 18.76 6.54
C LEU A 203 6.89 19.37 7.94
N ALA A 204 6.77 20.72 8.05
CA ALA A 204 6.73 21.43 9.32
C ALA A 204 5.52 21.05 10.22
N ARG A 205 4.50 20.43 9.66
CA ARG A 205 3.30 19.96 10.38
C ARG A 205 3.30 18.46 10.67
N LEU A 206 4.33 17.77 10.22
CA LEU A 206 4.41 16.33 10.38
C LEU A 206 5.44 15.90 11.44
N PHE A 207 6.51 16.65 11.62
CA PHE A 207 7.65 16.22 12.44
C PHE A 207 7.78 16.98 13.76
N ASP A 208 8.45 16.35 14.71
CA ASP A 208 8.69 16.84 16.06
C ASP A 208 9.33 18.23 16.06
N GLY A 209 8.72 19.17 16.78
CA GLY A 209 9.20 20.54 16.89
C GLY A 209 9.23 21.30 15.56
N SER A 210 8.63 20.76 14.50
CA SER A 210 8.74 21.28 13.12
C SER A 210 10.20 21.37 12.64
N GLU A 211 11.07 20.54 13.18
CA GLU A 211 12.49 20.51 12.86
C GLU A 211 12.77 19.55 11.70
N PHE A 212 13.60 20.03 10.75
CA PHE A 212 14.03 19.25 9.60
C PHE A 212 15.49 19.54 9.27
N MET A 213 16.34 18.52 9.31
CA MET A 213 17.75 18.64 8.93
C MET A 213 17.92 18.26 7.48
N GLU A 214 17.87 19.25 6.60
CA GLU A 214 17.94 19.02 5.15
C GLU A 214 19.34 18.58 4.71
N TYR A 215 19.37 17.55 3.84
CA TYR A 215 20.58 17.05 3.20
C TYR A 215 20.73 17.61 1.80
N LYS A 216 21.87 18.27 1.53
CA LYS A 216 22.19 18.89 0.22
C LYS A 216 21.12 19.87 -0.27
N HIS A 217 20.72 20.81 0.58
CA HIS A 217 19.70 21.81 0.29
C HIS A 217 19.87 22.50 -1.08
N GLY A 218 21.07 22.99 -1.44
CA GLY A 218 21.34 23.69 -2.70
C GLY A 218 21.59 22.80 -3.93
N TYR A 219 21.46 21.45 -3.80
CA TYR A 219 21.71 20.51 -4.88
C TYR A 219 20.46 19.68 -5.17
N GLY A 220 20.02 19.60 -6.44
CA GLY A 220 18.78 18.92 -6.81
C GLY A 220 17.55 19.49 -6.08
N PRO A 221 17.26 20.81 -6.21
CA PRO A 221 16.25 21.48 -5.40
C PRO A 221 14.81 21.02 -5.68
N GLU A 222 14.59 20.27 -6.74
CA GLU A 222 13.30 19.61 -7.00
C GLU A 222 12.98 18.50 -5.97
N MET A 223 14.00 18.05 -5.25
CA MET A 223 13.86 17.05 -4.20
C MET A 223 14.32 17.62 -2.84
N ILE A 224 13.53 17.37 -1.82
CA ILE A 224 13.85 17.64 -0.43
C ILE A 224 14.25 16.32 0.20
N THR A 225 15.45 16.23 0.76
CA THR A 225 15.94 15.06 1.48
C THR A 225 16.50 15.50 2.82
N GLY A 226 16.24 14.76 3.89
CA GLY A 226 16.75 15.14 5.20
C GLY A 226 16.33 14.19 6.30
N LEU A 227 16.84 14.46 7.49
CA LEU A 227 16.51 13.74 8.71
C LEU A 227 15.50 14.53 9.54
N ALA A 228 14.53 13.83 10.09
CA ALA A 228 13.53 14.37 11.00
C ALA A 228 13.31 13.44 12.18
N LYS A 229 12.62 13.90 13.20
CA LYS A 229 12.19 13.10 14.34
C LYS A 229 10.68 12.97 14.37
N ILE A 230 10.19 11.83 14.77
CA ILE A 230 8.79 11.54 15.04
C ILE A 230 8.70 10.72 16.32
N ASP A 231 8.02 11.22 17.34
CA ASP A 231 8.05 10.67 18.70
C ASP A 231 9.49 10.50 19.26
N GLY A 232 10.39 11.41 18.93
CA GLY A 232 11.80 11.32 19.28
C GLY A 232 12.59 10.25 18.51
N LEU A 233 11.97 9.53 17.58
CA LEU A 233 12.58 8.51 16.73
C LEU A 233 13.08 9.11 15.43
N LEU A 234 14.27 8.71 14.98
CA LEU A 234 14.90 9.27 13.78
C LEU A 234 14.34 8.62 12.51
N VAL A 235 13.97 9.43 11.52
CA VAL A 235 13.52 8.99 10.20
C VAL A 235 14.21 9.77 9.08
N GLY A 236 14.51 9.08 7.99
CA GLY A 236 14.94 9.69 6.75
C GLY A 236 13.74 10.08 5.91
N VAL A 237 13.72 11.29 5.39
CA VAL A 237 12.58 11.82 4.62
C VAL A 237 13.03 12.23 3.23
N VAL A 238 12.26 11.81 2.23
CA VAL A 238 12.38 12.26 0.84
C VAL A 238 11.03 12.82 0.41
N ALA A 239 11.02 14.04 -0.10
CA ALA A 239 9.82 14.71 -0.58
C ALA A 239 10.06 15.47 -1.90
N ASN A 240 8.99 15.70 -2.67
CA ASN A 240 9.08 16.55 -3.85
C ASN A 240 8.88 18.02 -3.48
N TYR A 241 9.78 18.90 -3.96
CA TYR A 241 9.49 20.33 -4.00
C TYR A 241 8.38 20.61 -5.02
N GLN A 242 7.45 21.50 -4.65
CA GLN A 242 6.37 21.94 -5.54
C GLN A 242 6.50 23.44 -5.79
N GLY A 243 6.70 23.86 -7.02
CA GLY A 243 6.82 25.26 -7.39
C GLY A 243 7.81 25.50 -8.53
N MET A 244 8.10 26.76 -8.74
CA MET A 244 9.08 27.18 -9.76
C MET A 244 10.48 27.16 -9.17
N LEU A 245 11.33 26.30 -9.67
CA LEU A 245 12.71 26.15 -9.20
C LEU A 245 13.53 27.44 -9.40
N MET A 246 13.19 28.25 -10.40
CA MET A 246 13.82 29.56 -10.64
C MET A 246 13.68 30.53 -9.46
N ASN A 247 12.69 30.31 -8.61
CA ASN A 247 12.49 31.11 -7.39
C ASN A 247 13.26 30.55 -6.19
N TYR A 248 13.94 29.42 -6.36
CA TYR A 248 14.75 28.80 -5.32
C TYR A 248 16.10 29.53 -5.24
N PRO A 249 16.51 30.07 -4.09
CA PRO A 249 17.69 30.98 -3.99
C PRO A 249 19.00 30.35 -4.46
N GLU A 250 19.16 29.02 -4.23
CA GLU A 250 20.36 28.27 -4.58
C GLU A 250 20.26 27.60 -5.96
N TYR A 251 19.14 27.79 -6.67
CA TYR A 251 18.95 27.20 -7.97
C TYR A 251 19.96 27.74 -8.97
N LYS A 252 20.86 26.90 -9.40
CA LYS A 252 21.79 27.19 -10.50
C LYS A 252 21.35 26.34 -11.68
N MET A 253 20.94 27.01 -12.75
CA MET A 253 20.69 26.36 -14.02
C MET A 253 22.00 25.75 -14.48
N ALA A 254 22.21 24.48 -14.15
CA ALA A 254 23.37 23.74 -14.59
C ALA A 254 22.95 22.81 -15.74
N THR A 255 23.86 22.53 -16.57
CA THR A 255 24.03 21.40 -17.47
C THR A 255 22.86 20.41 -17.63
N TYR A 256 22.86 19.70 -18.71
CA TYR A 256 21.91 18.68 -19.19
C TYR A 256 21.01 18.04 -18.13
N GLY A 257 19.72 18.05 -18.37
CA GLY A 257 18.72 17.35 -17.57
C GLY A 257 18.43 17.96 -16.21
N GLN A 258 18.83 19.22 -16.02
CA GLN A 258 18.39 19.99 -14.88
C GLN A 258 17.12 20.77 -15.23
N ALA A 259 16.26 20.90 -14.24
CA ALA A 259 14.96 21.52 -14.36
C ALA A 259 14.96 22.83 -15.12
N MET A 260 14.17 22.90 -16.13
CA MET A 260 13.72 24.15 -16.73
C MET A 260 12.71 24.88 -15.82
N GLY A 261 12.86 24.72 -14.48
CA GLY A 261 12.18 25.49 -13.51
C GLY A 261 10.90 24.91 -12.89
N VAL A 262 10.59 23.62 -13.02
CA VAL A 262 9.34 23.05 -12.51
C VAL A 262 9.62 21.98 -11.44
N GLY A 263 9.12 22.18 -10.23
CA GLY A 263 9.06 21.17 -9.18
C GLY A 263 8.03 20.06 -9.48
N GLY A 264 8.14 18.95 -8.78
CA GLY A 264 7.28 17.78 -8.99
C GLY A 264 7.74 16.84 -10.09
N LYS A 265 8.75 17.22 -10.89
CA LYS A 265 9.47 16.34 -11.81
C LYS A 265 10.79 15.88 -11.21
N LEU A 266 11.30 14.74 -11.68
CA LEU A 266 12.60 14.21 -11.28
C LEU A 266 13.64 14.52 -12.37
N TYR A 267 14.76 15.08 -11.94
CA TYR A 267 15.87 15.46 -12.79
C TYR A 267 17.18 14.82 -12.30
N ARG A 268 18.26 15.05 -13.04
CA ARG A 268 19.56 14.40 -12.79
C ARG A 268 20.07 14.59 -11.36
N GLN A 269 20.10 15.83 -10.88
CA GLN A 269 20.66 16.13 -9.55
C GLN A 269 19.79 15.57 -8.42
N GLY A 270 18.47 15.62 -8.55
CA GLY A 270 17.55 15.03 -7.59
C GLY A 270 17.70 13.52 -7.51
N LEU A 271 17.82 12.82 -8.64
CA LEU A 271 18.05 11.37 -8.67
C LEU A 271 19.38 10.99 -7.99
N ILE A 272 20.45 11.74 -8.24
CA ILE A 272 21.76 11.54 -7.57
C ILE A 272 21.62 11.78 -6.06
N LYS A 273 21.02 12.89 -5.66
CA LYS A 273 20.81 13.28 -4.26
C LYS A 273 20.02 12.20 -3.50
N MET A 274 18.91 11.72 -4.08
CA MET A 274 18.12 10.65 -3.47
C MET A 274 18.90 9.35 -3.34
N ASN A 275 19.64 8.95 -4.37
CA ASN A 275 20.46 7.75 -4.33
C ASN A 275 21.50 7.77 -3.21
N GLU A 276 22.21 8.88 -3.06
CA GLU A 276 23.17 9.08 -1.98
C GLU A 276 22.47 9.06 -0.61
N PHE A 277 21.30 9.70 -0.49
CA PHE A 277 20.56 9.77 0.76
C PHE A 277 20.01 8.41 1.20
N VAL A 278 19.47 7.63 0.26
CA VAL A 278 19.06 6.22 0.53
C VAL A 278 20.24 5.40 1.04
N THR A 279 21.41 5.55 0.40
CA THR A 279 22.62 4.84 0.81
C THR A 279 23.09 5.25 2.21
N LEU A 280 22.98 6.54 2.55
CA LEU A 280 23.27 7.07 3.88
C LEU A 280 22.32 6.46 4.92
N CYS A 281 21.03 6.51 4.69
CA CYS A 281 20.03 5.93 5.59
C CYS A 281 20.25 4.41 5.74
N ALA A 282 20.59 3.71 4.66
CA ALA A 282 20.89 2.28 4.72
C ALA A 282 22.10 1.95 5.60
N ARG A 283 23.19 2.72 5.46
CA ARG A 283 24.39 2.59 6.29
C ARG A 283 24.09 2.79 7.76
N ASP A 284 23.29 3.80 8.07
CA ASP A 284 23.00 4.23 9.44
C ASP A 284 21.70 3.57 9.98
N ARG A 285 21.05 2.70 9.17
CA ARG A 285 19.87 1.91 9.54
C ARG A 285 18.68 2.78 9.96
N ILE A 286 18.42 3.85 9.21
CA ILE A 286 17.35 4.81 9.48
C ILE A 286 16.16 4.47 8.58
N PRO A 287 14.97 4.14 9.12
CA PRO A 287 13.77 3.90 8.33
C PRO A 287 13.37 5.14 7.55
N MET A 288 12.75 4.95 6.37
CA MET A 288 12.54 6.04 5.43
C MET A 288 11.06 6.33 5.15
N LEU A 289 10.77 7.62 5.02
CA LEU A 289 9.49 8.16 4.58
C LEU A 289 9.64 8.81 3.20
N TRP A 290 8.69 8.52 2.33
CA TRP A 290 8.55 9.13 1.02
C TRP A 290 7.27 9.95 0.97
N VAL A 291 7.38 11.26 0.82
CA VAL A 291 6.22 12.17 0.70
C VAL A 291 6.18 12.69 -0.72
N GLN A 292 5.37 12.04 -1.55
CA GLN A 292 5.40 12.32 -2.97
C GLN A 292 4.22 13.15 -3.48
N ASP A 293 4.55 13.99 -4.44
CA ASP A 293 3.64 14.65 -5.36
C ASP A 293 4.39 14.83 -6.69
N THR A 294 4.40 13.78 -7.52
CA THR A 294 5.25 13.74 -8.71
C THR A 294 4.48 13.61 -10.00
N THR A 295 4.91 14.36 -11.01
CA THR A 295 4.39 14.27 -12.38
C THR A 295 5.22 13.35 -13.28
N GLY A 296 6.32 12.81 -12.78
CA GLY A 296 7.15 11.88 -13.53
C GLY A 296 8.63 12.23 -13.54
N ILE A 297 9.44 11.34 -14.10
CA ILE A 297 10.83 11.63 -14.50
C ILE A 297 10.78 12.47 -15.77
N ASP A 298 11.70 13.41 -15.94
CA ASP A 298 11.75 14.25 -17.15
C ASP A 298 12.03 13.40 -18.39
N VAL A 299 11.58 13.89 -19.55
CA VAL A 299 11.59 13.16 -20.80
C VAL A 299 12.15 14.00 -21.95
N GLY A 300 12.67 13.34 -22.97
CA GLY A 300 13.21 13.97 -24.16
C GLY A 300 14.72 13.75 -24.29
N ASN A 301 15.29 14.17 -25.44
CA ASN A 301 16.70 13.90 -25.75
C ASN A 301 17.68 14.47 -24.70
N ASP A 302 17.34 15.58 -24.07
CA ASP A 302 18.21 16.18 -23.03
C ASP A 302 18.13 15.39 -21.73
N ALA A 303 16.96 14.85 -21.39
CA ALA A 303 16.79 13.92 -20.28
C ALA A 303 17.61 12.62 -20.51
N GLU A 304 17.60 12.09 -21.73
CA GLU A 304 18.40 10.91 -22.08
C GLU A 304 19.93 11.22 -22.01
N ARG A 305 20.37 12.37 -22.51
CA ARG A 305 21.76 12.82 -22.35
C ARG A 305 22.18 13.06 -20.92
N ALA A 306 21.22 13.41 -20.08
CA ALA A 306 21.41 13.56 -18.63
C ALA A 306 21.43 12.22 -17.87
N GLU A 307 21.31 11.10 -18.58
CA GLU A 307 21.37 9.74 -18.04
C GLU A 307 20.23 9.40 -17.06
N LEU A 308 19.05 10.04 -17.20
CA LEU A 308 17.96 9.88 -16.22
C LEU A 308 17.49 8.43 -16.13
N LEU A 309 17.49 7.67 -17.23
CA LEU A 309 17.14 6.26 -17.21
C LEU A 309 18.12 5.45 -16.33
N GLY A 310 19.41 5.63 -16.51
CA GLY A 310 20.46 4.96 -15.73
C GLY A 310 20.45 5.36 -14.25
N LEU A 311 20.23 6.65 -13.97
CA LEU A 311 20.13 7.14 -12.61
C LEU A 311 18.88 6.64 -11.90
N GLY A 312 17.73 6.58 -12.59
CA GLY A 312 16.51 5.96 -12.07
C GLY A 312 16.71 4.48 -11.73
N GLN A 313 17.38 3.73 -12.61
CA GLN A 313 17.76 2.33 -12.36
C GLN A 313 18.66 2.21 -11.12
N SER A 314 19.68 3.08 -10.99
CA SER A 314 20.57 3.10 -9.84
C SER A 314 19.82 3.38 -8.54
N LEU A 315 18.86 4.30 -8.55
CA LEU A 315 18.04 4.60 -7.39
C LEU A 315 17.17 3.41 -6.98
N ILE A 316 16.50 2.75 -7.93
CA ILE A 316 15.73 1.52 -7.66
C ILE A 316 16.63 0.46 -7.03
N TYR A 317 17.83 0.26 -7.56
CA TYR A 317 18.79 -0.69 -7.01
C TYR A 317 19.16 -0.34 -5.56
N SER A 318 19.46 0.93 -5.26
CA SER A 318 19.81 1.38 -3.91
C SER A 318 18.63 1.21 -2.94
N ILE A 319 17.42 1.54 -3.36
CA ILE A 319 16.21 1.32 -2.56
C ILE A 319 16.07 -0.16 -2.20
N GLN A 320 16.13 -1.06 -3.19
CA GLN A 320 15.96 -2.50 -2.95
C GLN A 320 17.11 -3.08 -2.11
N SER A 321 18.34 -2.63 -2.35
CA SER A 321 19.52 -3.11 -1.63
C SER A 321 19.59 -2.61 -0.19
N SER A 322 18.93 -1.50 0.13
CA SER A 322 18.92 -0.91 1.47
C SER A 322 18.28 -1.83 2.51
N LYS A 323 17.27 -2.59 2.09
CA LYS A 323 16.42 -3.44 2.94
C LYS A 323 15.79 -2.72 4.14
N LEU A 324 15.79 -1.40 4.13
CA LEU A 324 15.13 -0.60 5.16
C LEU A 324 13.60 -0.67 5.03
N PRO A 325 12.86 -0.67 6.13
CA PRO A 325 11.42 -0.43 6.05
C PRO A 325 11.15 0.99 5.54
N MET A 326 10.20 1.10 4.64
CA MET A 326 9.82 2.36 4.00
C MET A 326 8.30 2.55 4.08
N MET A 327 7.87 3.76 4.35
CA MET A 327 6.47 4.19 4.24
C MET A 327 6.36 5.23 3.14
N GLU A 328 5.30 5.14 2.34
CA GLU A 328 5.02 6.10 1.27
C GLU A 328 3.72 6.85 1.55
N ILE A 329 3.73 8.15 1.25
CA ILE A 329 2.60 9.06 1.37
C ILE A 329 2.42 9.76 0.03
N THR A 330 1.40 9.39 -0.72
CA THR A 330 1.03 10.12 -1.93
C THR A 330 0.11 11.28 -1.56
N LEU A 331 0.68 12.49 -1.42
CA LEU A 331 -0.14 13.68 -1.09
C LEU A 331 -1.11 14.03 -2.21
N ARG A 332 -0.63 14.09 -3.46
CA ARG A 332 -1.46 14.38 -4.63
C ARG A 332 -1.17 13.40 -5.76
N LYS A 333 -0.07 13.56 -6.48
CA LYS A 333 0.23 12.78 -7.70
C LYS A 333 1.28 11.72 -7.44
N GLY A 334 0.97 10.49 -7.84
CA GLY A 334 1.92 9.40 -8.00
C GLY A 334 1.90 8.95 -9.47
N THR A 335 2.89 9.36 -10.27
CA THR A 335 2.84 9.19 -11.72
C THR A 335 3.93 8.24 -12.22
N ALA A 336 3.52 7.20 -12.96
CA ALA A 336 4.39 6.31 -13.73
C ALA A 336 5.56 5.73 -12.92
N ALA A 337 6.72 5.54 -13.56
CA ALA A 337 7.92 5.03 -12.91
C ALA A 337 8.43 5.93 -11.77
N ALA A 338 8.14 7.22 -11.79
CA ALA A 338 8.50 8.11 -10.69
C ALA A 338 7.81 7.75 -9.38
N HIS A 339 6.56 7.29 -9.43
CA HIS A 339 5.87 6.74 -8.26
C HIS A 339 6.65 5.56 -7.65
N TYR A 340 7.18 4.68 -8.48
CA TYR A 340 7.96 3.52 -8.02
C TYR A 340 9.30 3.90 -7.41
N VAL A 341 10.02 4.86 -8.01
CA VAL A 341 11.32 5.32 -7.48
C VAL A 341 11.18 6.26 -6.27
N LEU A 342 9.98 6.69 -5.95
CA LEU A 342 9.66 7.46 -4.75
C LEU A 342 8.96 6.62 -3.67
N GLY A 343 9.31 5.36 -3.59
CA GLY A 343 8.85 4.47 -2.51
C GLY A 343 7.50 3.80 -2.75
N GLY A 344 6.88 4.01 -3.91
CA GLY A 344 5.56 3.43 -4.22
C GLY A 344 5.52 1.90 -4.13
N PRO A 345 4.44 1.34 -3.56
CA PRO A 345 4.40 -0.07 -3.15
C PRO A 345 4.51 -1.08 -4.29
N GLN A 346 4.14 -0.72 -5.52
CA GLN A 346 4.17 -1.65 -6.65
C GLN A 346 5.60 -1.90 -7.18
N GLY A 347 6.54 -1.01 -6.90
CA GLY A 347 7.93 -1.09 -7.35
C GLY A 347 8.96 -1.18 -6.24
N ASN A 348 8.52 -1.33 -4.98
CA ASN A 348 9.39 -1.29 -3.82
C ASN A 348 9.01 -2.37 -2.80
N ASP A 349 9.79 -3.46 -2.75
CA ASP A 349 9.57 -4.56 -1.80
C ASP A 349 9.88 -4.17 -0.34
N ASN A 350 10.58 -3.05 -0.12
CA ASN A 350 10.82 -2.49 1.20
C ASN A 350 9.69 -1.59 1.71
N ASN A 351 8.68 -1.29 0.85
CA ASN A 351 7.52 -0.54 1.27
C ASN A 351 6.69 -1.38 2.26
N ALA A 352 6.65 -0.94 3.50
CA ALA A 352 5.87 -1.58 4.56
C ALA A 352 4.41 -1.14 4.53
N PHE A 353 4.17 0.15 4.24
CA PHE A 353 2.85 0.74 4.25
C PHE A 353 2.78 1.98 3.34
N SER A 354 1.63 2.21 2.71
CA SER A 354 1.39 3.40 1.88
C SER A 354 0.04 4.03 2.17
N ILE A 355 0.02 5.35 2.24
CA ILE A 355 -1.22 6.12 2.41
C ILE A 355 -1.38 7.18 1.33
N GLY A 356 -2.63 7.46 1.02
CA GLY A 356 -3.02 8.60 0.21
C GLY A 356 -3.96 9.53 0.99
N THR A 357 -4.30 10.66 0.39
CA THR A 357 -5.22 11.65 0.95
C THR A 357 -6.42 11.86 0.01
N ALA A 358 -7.34 12.72 0.38
CA ALA A 358 -8.46 13.10 -0.47
C ALA A 358 -8.03 13.74 -1.82
N THR A 359 -6.79 14.18 -1.94
CA THR A 359 -6.22 14.79 -3.16
C THR A 359 -5.37 13.82 -3.99
N THR A 360 -5.22 12.58 -3.56
CA THR A 360 -4.37 11.58 -4.22
C THR A 360 -4.90 11.17 -5.59
N GLU A 361 -3.99 11.14 -6.56
CA GLU A 361 -4.19 10.58 -7.89
C GLU A 361 -3.00 9.72 -8.27
N ILE A 362 -3.23 8.42 -8.53
CA ILE A 362 -2.17 7.48 -8.97
C ILE A 362 -2.52 6.97 -10.36
N TYR A 363 -1.60 7.19 -11.31
CA TYR A 363 -1.81 6.83 -12.71
C TYR A 363 -0.47 6.71 -13.48
N VAL A 364 -0.53 6.07 -14.65
CA VAL A 364 0.64 5.98 -15.56
C VAL A 364 0.97 7.35 -16.17
N MET A 365 -0.04 8.13 -16.54
CA MET A 365 0.10 9.49 -17.08
C MET A 365 -1.24 10.22 -16.98
N HIS A 366 -1.22 11.54 -17.10
CA HIS A 366 -2.45 12.34 -17.12
C HIS A 366 -3.37 11.93 -18.27
N GLY A 367 -4.67 11.99 -18.06
CA GLY A 367 -5.66 11.58 -19.05
C GLY A 367 -5.53 12.34 -20.37
N GLU A 368 -5.20 13.64 -20.32
CA GLU A 368 -4.95 14.44 -21.53
C GLU A 368 -3.73 13.94 -22.31
N THR A 369 -2.66 13.57 -21.62
CA THR A 369 -1.46 13.01 -22.22
C THR A 369 -1.74 11.64 -22.83
N ALA A 370 -2.50 10.80 -22.15
CA ALA A 370 -2.94 9.50 -22.67
C ALA A 370 -3.79 9.64 -23.92
N ALA A 371 -4.75 10.58 -23.92
CA ALA A 371 -5.58 10.86 -25.06
C ALA A 371 -4.76 11.37 -26.26
N ALA A 372 -3.80 12.26 -26.03
CA ALA A 372 -2.91 12.73 -27.08
C ALA A 372 -2.03 11.57 -27.63
N ALA A 373 -1.43 10.75 -26.77
CA ALA A 373 -0.59 9.63 -27.19
C ALA A 373 -1.37 8.61 -28.04
N MET A 374 -2.64 8.33 -27.69
CA MET A 374 -3.47 7.36 -28.40
C MET A 374 -4.06 7.89 -29.71
N TYR A 375 -4.42 9.16 -29.77
CA TYR A 375 -5.25 9.68 -30.85
C TYR A 375 -4.61 10.75 -31.74
N ALA A 376 -3.45 11.35 -31.38
CA ALA A 376 -2.84 12.41 -32.17
C ALA A 376 -2.56 12.00 -33.61
N ARG A 377 -2.03 10.80 -33.85
CA ARG A 377 -1.77 10.28 -35.20
C ARG A 377 -3.05 10.09 -36.01
N ARG A 378 -4.13 9.72 -35.34
CA ARG A 378 -5.45 9.54 -35.95
C ARG A 378 -6.04 10.89 -36.36
N LEU A 379 -5.98 11.91 -35.52
CA LEU A 379 -6.41 13.26 -35.83
C LEU A 379 -5.68 13.80 -37.07
N VAL A 380 -4.38 13.62 -37.17
CA VAL A 380 -3.58 14.04 -38.35
C VAL A 380 -4.03 13.31 -39.62
N LYS A 381 -4.38 12.02 -39.52
CA LYS A 381 -4.86 11.24 -40.65
C LYS A 381 -6.26 11.69 -41.11
N GLU A 382 -7.16 11.88 -40.17
CA GLU A 382 -8.53 12.33 -40.41
C GLU A 382 -8.56 13.76 -41.02
N GLU A 383 -7.74 14.67 -40.47
CA GLU A 383 -7.56 16.03 -41.02
C GLU A 383 -7.09 16.00 -42.48
N LYS A 384 -6.07 15.19 -42.79
CA LYS A 384 -5.56 15.04 -44.18
C LYS A 384 -6.61 14.45 -45.13
N ALA A 385 -7.49 13.62 -44.62
CA ALA A 385 -8.60 13.02 -45.40
C ALA A 385 -9.82 13.92 -45.51
N GLY A 386 -9.84 15.06 -44.82
CA GLY A 386 -11.01 15.96 -44.77
C GLY A 386 -12.19 15.36 -43.99
N GLU A 387 -11.94 14.41 -43.11
CA GLU A 387 -12.96 13.77 -42.27
C GLU A 387 -13.31 14.66 -41.07
N ASP A 388 -14.50 14.44 -40.48
CA ASP A 388 -14.92 15.11 -39.27
C ASP A 388 -14.07 14.62 -38.07
N LEU A 389 -13.44 15.54 -37.36
CA LEU A 389 -12.60 15.25 -36.18
C LEU A 389 -13.42 15.01 -34.91
N GLN A 390 -14.69 15.45 -34.87
CA GLN A 390 -15.48 15.42 -33.63
C GLN A 390 -15.61 14.01 -33.02
N PRO A 391 -15.82 12.93 -33.78
CA PRO A 391 -15.90 11.59 -33.23
C PRO A 391 -14.62 11.14 -32.50
N THR A 392 -13.45 11.60 -32.94
CA THR A 392 -12.17 11.30 -32.28
C THR A 392 -11.95 12.19 -31.07
N ILE A 393 -12.34 13.47 -31.14
CA ILE A 393 -12.34 14.38 -30.00
C ILE A 393 -13.23 13.84 -28.87
N ASP A 394 -14.41 13.34 -29.20
CA ASP A 394 -15.33 12.75 -28.21
C ASP A 394 -14.73 11.51 -27.52
N LYS A 395 -14.01 10.65 -28.26
CA LYS A 395 -13.29 9.53 -27.70
C LYS A 395 -12.15 9.96 -26.78
N MET A 396 -11.42 11.01 -27.14
CA MET A 396 -10.38 11.59 -26.31
C MET A 396 -10.96 12.11 -24.98
N ASN A 397 -12.06 12.84 -25.05
CA ASN A 397 -12.73 13.36 -23.86
C ASN A 397 -13.29 12.24 -22.97
N ALA A 398 -13.85 11.19 -23.55
CA ALA A 398 -14.31 10.01 -22.81
C ALA A 398 -13.14 9.30 -22.09
N LEU A 399 -11.99 9.17 -22.75
CA LEU A 399 -10.78 8.60 -22.14
C LEU A 399 -10.27 9.45 -20.98
N ILE A 400 -10.23 10.77 -21.12
CA ILE A 400 -9.83 11.70 -20.05
C ILE A 400 -10.73 11.53 -18.82
N GLN A 401 -12.04 11.44 -19.04
CA GLN A 401 -12.98 11.21 -17.94
C GLN A 401 -12.80 9.83 -17.27
N ASP A 402 -12.53 8.79 -18.04
CA ASP A 402 -12.27 7.45 -17.51
C ASP A 402 -10.98 7.43 -16.66
N TYR A 403 -9.92 8.11 -17.13
CA TYR A 403 -8.69 8.30 -16.35
C TYR A 403 -8.95 9.02 -15.02
N ALA A 404 -9.70 10.11 -15.02
CA ALA A 404 -10.04 10.85 -13.82
C ALA A 404 -10.79 9.98 -12.78
N LYS A 405 -11.65 9.07 -13.23
CA LYS A 405 -12.33 8.11 -12.34
C LYS A 405 -11.39 7.06 -11.80
N LYS A 406 -10.48 6.52 -12.64
CA LYS A 406 -9.58 5.42 -12.32
C LYS A 406 -8.29 5.86 -11.61
N SER A 407 -8.08 7.16 -11.45
CA SER A 407 -7.00 7.72 -10.62
C SER A 407 -7.47 8.34 -9.31
N SER A 408 -8.79 8.41 -9.10
CA SER A 408 -9.37 9.02 -7.90
C SER A 408 -8.96 8.31 -6.60
N PRO A 409 -8.92 8.99 -5.44
CA PRO A 409 -8.55 8.40 -4.16
C PRO A 409 -9.35 7.13 -3.84
N LYS A 410 -10.66 7.19 -4.04
CA LYS A 410 -11.56 6.04 -3.85
C LYS A 410 -11.20 4.86 -4.73
N PHE A 411 -10.82 5.10 -5.99
CA PHE A 411 -10.39 4.03 -6.89
C PHE A 411 -9.03 3.49 -6.46
N CYS A 412 -8.08 4.35 -6.08
CA CYS A 412 -6.75 3.95 -5.63
C CYS A 412 -6.82 3.00 -4.43
N ALA A 413 -7.60 3.34 -3.40
CA ALA A 413 -7.83 2.47 -2.26
C ALA A 413 -8.50 1.15 -2.65
N LYS A 414 -9.57 1.21 -3.46
CA LYS A 414 -10.31 0.02 -3.89
C LYS A 414 -9.46 -0.92 -4.75
N ALA A 415 -8.56 -0.38 -5.56
CA ALA A 415 -7.70 -1.15 -6.44
C ALA A 415 -6.38 -1.61 -5.79
N GLY A 416 -6.12 -1.18 -4.54
CA GLY A 416 -4.87 -1.50 -3.84
C GLY A 416 -3.66 -0.77 -4.41
N LEU A 417 -3.86 0.42 -4.99
CA LEU A 417 -2.75 1.28 -5.43
C LEU A 417 -2.10 2.01 -4.25
N THR A 418 -2.83 2.18 -3.19
CA THR A 418 -2.38 2.60 -1.86
C THR A 418 -3.11 1.75 -0.82
N ASP A 419 -2.55 1.58 0.35
CA ASP A 419 -3.14 0.73 1.39
C ASP A 419 -4.36 1.42 2.02
N GLU A 420 -4.30 2.75 2.23
CA GLU A 420 -5.39 3.50 2.82
C GLU A 420 -5.46 4.95 2.30
N ILE A 421 -6.65 5.53 2.35
CA ILE A 421 -6.88 6.97 2.16
C ILE A 421 -7.26 7.55 3.51
N VAL A 422 -6.47 8.52 3.98
CA VAL A 422 -6.59 9.11 5.31
C VAL A 422 -6.90 10.60 5.24
N ASP A 423 -7.45 11.13 6.31
CA ASP A 423 -7.53 12.57 6.50
C ASP A 423 -6.13 13.17 6.70
N MET A 424 -5.92 14.40 6.25
CA MET A 424 -4.60 15.04 6.35
C MET A 424 -4.11 15.17 7.80
N ASN A 425 -5.03 15.30 8.75
CA ASN A 425 -4.72 15.33 10.18
C ASN A 425 -4.17 14.00 10.70
N ASP A 426 -4.50 12.89 10.03
CA ASP A 426 -4.09 11.56 10.46
C ASP A 426 -2.75 11.12 9.85
N ILE A 427 -2.16 11.90 8.95
CA ILE A 427 -0.86 11.56 8.35
C ILE A 427 0.20 11.37 9.44
N ARG A 428 0.32 12.30 10.40
CA ARG A 428 1.30 12.20 11.48
C ARG A 428 1.10 10.96 12.36
N PRO A 429 -0.11 10.62 12.86
CA PRO A 429 -0.37 9.35 13.55
C PRO A 429 0.08 8.10 12.80
N TYR A 430 -0.11 8.04 11.48
CA TYR A 430 0.39 6.93 10.68
C TYR A 430 1.93 6.87 10.60
N ILE A 431 2.59 8.02 10.49
CA ILE A 431 4.07 8.09 10.55
C ILE A 431 4.56 7.64 11.93
N GLN A 432 3.91 8.08 13.01
CA GLN A 432 4.21 7.67 14.38
C GLN A 432 4.11 6.14 14.52
N ALA A 433 3.01 5.54 14.05
CA ALA A 433 2.82 4.10 14.08
C ALA A 433 3.92 3.36 13.28
N PHE A 434 4.28 3.84 12.10
CA PHE A 434 5.34 3.28 11.28
C PHE A 434 6.70 3.34 11.99
N ALA A 435 7.11 4.50 12.47
CA ALA A 435 8.39 4.69 13.14
C ALA A 435 8.48 3.83 14.42
N ASN A 436 7.44 3.86 15.25
CA ASN A 436 7.38 3.03 16.46
C ASN A 436 7.48 1.54 16.12
N ALA A 437 6.76 1.05 15.11
CA ALA A 437 6.83 -0.34 14.67
C ALA A 437 8.25 -0.74 14.20
N CYS A 438 8.94 0.14 13.47
CA CYS A 438 10.32 -0.09 13.05
C CYS A 438 11.26 -0.25 14.25
N TYR A 439 11.20 0.67 15.19
CA TYR A 439 12.15 0.71 16.33
C TYR A 439 11.80 -0.28 17.44
N GLN A 440 10.55 -0.69 17.58
CA GLN A 440 10.16 -1.79 18.47
C GLN A 440 10.65 -3.16 17.97
N ASN A 441 10.95 -3.27 16.71
CA ASN A 441 11.39 -4.51 16.07
C ASN A 441 12.74 -4.30 15.36
N PRO A 442 13.87 -4.32 16.08
CA PRO A 442 15.19 -4.02 15.52
C PRO A 442 15.54 -4.85 14.28
N GLU A 443 15.07 -6.09 14.18
CA GLU A 443 15.25 -6.94 12.99
C GLU A 443 14.58 -6.39 11.74
N SER A 444 13.63 -5.47 11.86
CA SER A 444 13.02 -4.80 10.69
C SER A 444 13.99 -3.80 10.05
N ILE A 445 14.87 -3.21 10.83
CA ILE A 445 15.86 -2.20 10.41
C ILE A 445 17.21 -2.85 10.11
N CYS A 446 17.49 -4.00 10.73
CA CYS A 446 18.74 -4.76 10.62
C CYS A 446 18.47 -6.19 10.17
N PRO A 447 17.90 -6.42 8.97
CA PRO A 447 17.54 -7.75 8.50
C PRO A 447 18.77 -8.62 8.22
#